data_742fc613613b866c93b622e7c70f2cda
#
_entry.id   742fc613613b866c93b622e7c70f2cda
#
_cell.length_a   1.000
_cell.length_b   1.000
_cell.length_c   1.000
_cell.angle_alpha   90.00
_cell.angle_beta   90.00
_cell.angle_gamma   90.00
#
_symmetry.space_group_name_H-M   'P 1'
#
loop_
_entity.id
_entity.type
_entity.pdbx_description
1 polymer ?
#
loop_
_entity_poly.entity_id
_entity_poly.type
_entity_poly.pdbx_seq_one_letter_code
_entity_poly.pdbx_strand_id
1 'polypeptide(L)'
;MYKRQVVGYDDVKVIGTTQDDAVGEAFDKVARVLGLPYPGGPEIEKLAKDGKPTIDFPKGFHNKNTLDFSYSGLKTSVINYMHTAAQKGEAVNKADVACSFQKSAVGVMTENVEKALLKTGLKTVVIAGGVASNKHLREEMEKVGKKHGVNVIYPPLKLCTDNAAMIGACAYNLIKEGKGRASLDLDASASVSLE
;
A
#
# COMPACT_ATOMS: atom_id res chain seq x y z
N MET A 1 -0.12 -6.23 4.24
CA MET A 1 -0.25 -4.77 4.43
C MET A 1 -1.08 -4.51 5.67
N TYR A 2 -0.63 -3.60 6.54
CA TYR A 2 -1.26 -3.34 7.84
C TYR A 2 -1.48 -1.86 8.05
N LYS A 3 -2.55 -1.49 8.76
CA LYS A 3 -2.69 -0.22 9.44
C LYS A 3 -2.43 -0.42 10.92
N ARG A 4 -1.60 0.42 11.48
CA ARG A 4 -1.19 0.34 12.88
C ARG A 4 -1.34 1.69 13.55
N GLN A 5 -1.86 1.67 14.78
CA GLN A 5 -1.74 2.79 15.70
C GLN A 5 -0.49 2.57 16.53
N VAL A 6 0.48 3.47 16.41
CA VAL A 6 1.73 3.42 17.16
C VAL A 6 1.55 4.21 18.44
N VAL A 7 1.73 3.56 19.59
CA VAL A 7 1.69 4.15 20.93
C VAL A 7 3.12 4.31 21.48
N GLY A 8 3.98 3.33 21.17
CA GLY A 8 5.39 3.29 21.55
C GLY A 8 6.20 2.45 20.59
N TYR A 9 7.48 2.26 20.85
CA TYR A 9 8.36 1.47 19.99
C TYR A 9 8.00 -0.02 19.95
N ASP A 10 7.40 -0.53 21.01
CA ASP A 10 6.94 -1.91 21.18
C ASP A 10 5.42 -2.01 21.44
N ASP A 11 4.71 -0.89 21.49
CA ASP A 11 3.25 -0.85 21.62
C ASP A 11 2.61 -0.38 20.33
N VAL A 12 2.17 -1.34 19.53
CA VAL A 12 1.61 -1.11 18.21
C VAL A 12 0.31 -1.90 18.07
N LYS A 13 -0.81 -1.21 17.90
CA LYS A 13 -2.12 -1.84 17.70
C LYS A 13 -2.44 -1.96 16.22
N VAL A 14 -2.72 -3.18 15.75
CA VAL A 14 -3.24 -3.41 14.41
C VAL A 14 -4.70 -2.96 14.36
N ILE A 15 -5.02 -1.99 13.50
CA ILE A 15 -6.38 -1.46 13.35
C ILE A 15 -7.02 -1.80 11.99
N GLY A 16 -6.27 -2.43 11.11
CA GLY A 16 -6.74 -2.94 9.83
C GLY A 16 -5.63 -3.66 9.09
N THR A 17 -6.02 -4.69 8.34
CA THR A 17 -5.11 -5.54 7.56
C THR A 17 -5.66 -5.78 6.16
N THR A 18 -4.86 -6.32 5.26
CA THR A 18 -5.41 -6.83 4.01
C THR A 18 -6.04 -8.20 4.25
N GLN A 19 -7.19 -8.44 3.63
CA GLN A 19 -7.89 -9.73 3.69
C GLN A 19 -7.46 -10.69 2.57
N ASP A 20 -6.67 -10.17 1.63
CA ASP A 20 -6.19 -10.91 0.47
C ASP A 20 -4.81 -10.38 0.00
N ASP A 21 -4.63 -10.08 -1.28
CA ASP A 21 -3.37 -9.56 -1.82
C ASP A 21 -2.94 -8.26 -1.11
N ALA A 22 -1.65 -8.11 -0.83
CA ALA A 22 -1.09 -6.81 -0.50
C ALA A 22 -1.11 -5.90 -1.75
N VAL A 23 -1.18 -4.58 -1.55
CA VAL A 23 -1.26 -3.64 -2.69
C VAL A 23 -0.06 -3.77 -3.65
N GLY A 24 1.17 -3.95 -3.14
CA GLY A 24 2.35 -4.19 -3.99
C GLY A 24 2.22 -5.43 -4.83
N GLU A 25 1.72 -6.51 -4.25
CA GLU A 25 1.44 -7.77 -4.94
C GLU A 25 0.35 -7.59 -6.01
N ALA A 26 -0.68 -6.80 -5.74
CA ALA A 26 -1.69 -6.46 -6.74
C ALA A 26 -1.08 -5.69 -7.93
N PHE A 27 -0.18 -4.73 -7.66
CA PHE A 27 0.58 -4.04 -8.71
C PHE A 27 1.40 -5.00 -9.56
N ASP A 28 2.15 -5.93 -8.94
CA ASP A 28 2.97 -6.91 -9.66
C ASP A 28 2.11 -7.85 -10.53
N LYS A 29 0.99 -8.32 -10.01
CA LYS A 29 0.06 -9.19 -10.73
C LYS A 29 -0.59 -8.47 -11.93
N VAL A 30 -1.01 -7.21 -11.77
CA VAL A 30 -1.57 -6.40 -12.86
C VAL A 30 -0.50 -6.05 -13.90
N ALA A 31 0.72 -5.71 -13.47
CA ALA A 31 1.84 -5.47 -14.37
C ALA A 31 2.08 -6.69 -15.29
N ARG A 32 2.07 -7.90 -14.73
CA ARG A 32 2.19 -9.15 -15.50
C ARG A 32 1.09 -9.29 -16.55
N VAL A 33 -0.16 -8.97 -16.19
CA VAL A 33 -1.31 -9.01 -17.13
C VAL A 33 -1.12 -8.02 -18.28
N LEU A 34 -0.54 -6.86 -18.01
CA LEU A 34 -0.21 -5.85 -19.02
C LEU A 34 1.05 -6.17 -19.84
N GLY A 35 1.78 -7.24 -19.49
CA GLY A 35 3.03 -7.62 -20.13
C GLY A 35 4.22 -6.76 -19.73
N LEU A 36 4.18 -6.17 -18.53
CA LEU A 36 5.25 -5.34 -17.99
C LEU A 36 6.25 -6.19 -17.18
N PRO A 37 7.53 -5.76 -17.08
CA PRO A 37 8.53 -6.46 -16.31
C PRO A 37 8.31 -6.31 -14.78
N TYR A 38 9.05 -7.12 -14.02
CA TYR A 38 9.14 -7.03 -12.56
C TYR A 38 10.31 -6.09 -12.16
N PRO A 39 10.14 -5.28 -11.09
CA PRO A 39 8.98 -5.13 -10.21
C PRO A 39 7.86 -4.31 -10.85
N GLY A 40 6.61 -4.77 -10.69
CA GLY A 40 5.46 -4.22 -11.39
C GLY A 40 5.04 -2.81 -10.93
N GLY A 41 5.26 -2.47 -9.66
CA GLY A 41 4.87 -1.17 -9.12
C GLY A 41 5.44 0.03 -9.90
N PRO A 42 6.76 0.14 -10.06
CA PRO A 42 7.39 1.20 -10.85
C PRO A 42 6.98 1.22 -12.34
N GLU A 43 6.78 0.04 -12.91
CA GLU A 43 6.40 -0.08 -14.33
C GLU A 43 4.94 0.37 -14.57
N ILE A 44 4.02 0.01 -13.67
CA ILE A 44 2.65 0.53 -13.69
C ILE A 44 2.66 2.06 -13.53
N GLU A 45 3.42 2.59 -12.56
CA GLU A 45 3.52 4.03 -12.35
C GLU A 45 4.07 4.76 -13.58
N LYS A 46 5.08 4.20 -14.23
CA LYS A 46 5.67 4.76 -15.46
C LYS A 46 4.64 4.77 -16.59
N LEU A 47 3.98 3.63 -16.84
CA LEU A 47 3.00 3.50 -17.93
C LEU A 47 1.76 4.39 -17.67
N ALA A 48 1.32 4.52 -16.43
CA ALA A 48 0.16 5.32 -16.05
C ALA A 48 0.32 6.83 -16.35
N LYS A 49 1.54 7.33 -16.49
CA LYS A 49 1.81 8.73 -16.83
C LYS A 49 1.31 9.11 -18.24
N ASP A 50 1.32 8.15 -19.15
CA ASP A 50 0.90 8.33 -20.54
C ASP A 50 -0.58 7.99 -20.74
N GLY A 51 -1.28 7.58 -19.67
CA GLY A 51 -2.69 7.17 -19.69
C GLY A 51 -3.63 8.14 -19.01
N LYS A 52 -4.93 7.88 -19.23
CA LYS A 52 -6.02 8.57 -18.56
C LYS A 52 -6.87 7.58 -17.75
N PRO A 53 -7.42 7.97 -16.61
CA PRO A 53 -8.23 7.09 -15.77
C PRO A 53 -9.65 6.98 -16.32
N THR A 54 -9.82 6.34 -17.47
CA THR A 54 -11.08 6.23 -18.23
C THR A 54 -11.93 5.03 -17.83
N ILE A 55 -11.35 4.09 -17.06
CA ILE A 55 -12.02 2.85 -16.64
C ILE A 55 -12.28 2.92 -15.14
N ASP A 56 -13.52 2.73 -14.74
CA ASP A 56 -13.91 2.71 -13.33
C ASP A 56 -13.79 1.29 -12.77
N PHE A 57 -12.62 0.96 -12.24
CA PHE A 57 -12.39 -0.31 -11.57
C PHE A 57 -12.92 -0.28 -10.13
N PRO A 58 -13.49 -1.41 -9.63
CA PRO A 58 -14.07 -1.47 -8.30
C PRO A 58 -13.02 -1.27 -7.21
N LYS A 59 -13.43 -0.60 -6.12
CA LYS A 59 -12.63 -0.45 -4.91
C LYS A 59 -13.11 -1.46 -3.85
N GLY A 60 -12.20 -2.29 -3.36
CA GLY A 60 -12.52 -3.24 -2.29
C GLY A 60 -12.98 -2.54 -1.01
N PHE A 61 -14.04 -3.05 -0.40
CA PHE A 61 -14.63 -2.53 0.84
C PHE A 61 -15.05 -1.06 0.85
N HIS A 62 -15.24 -0.44 -0.31
CA HIS A 62 -15.58 0.98 -0.44
C HIS A 62 -16.75 1.41 0.48
N ASN A 63 -17.81 0.61 0.54
CA ASN A 63 -19.02 0.91 1.33
C ASN A 63 -19.09 0.16 2.67
N LYS A 64 -18.01 -0.50 3.12
CA LYS A 64 -17.99 -1.22 4.39
C LYS A 64 -17.39 -0.36 5.50
N ASN A 65 -17.96 -0.49 6.70
CA ASN A 65 -17.42 0.16 7.90
C ASN A 65 -16.25 -0.68 8.48
N THR A 66 -15.22 -0.90 7.65
CA THR A 66 -13.98 -1.59 8.04
C THR A 66 -12.78 -0.74 7.67
N LEU A 67 -11.68 -0.95 8.41
CA LEU A 67 -10.37 -0.38 8.08
C LEU A 67 -9.51 -1.37 7.27
N ASP A 68 -10.03 -2.55 6.95
CA ASP A 68 -9.30 -3.55 6.18
C ASP A 68 -9.17 -3.17 4.71
N PHE A 69 -8.29 -3.85 4.02
CA PHE A 69 -8.07 -3.71 2.60
C PHE A 69 -8.46 -4.99 1.86
N SER A 70 -8.83 -4.85 0.59
CA SER A 70 -8.94 -5.95 -0.36
C SER A 70 -8.56 -5.46 -1.74
N TYR A 71 -7.71 -6.19 -2.42
CA TYR A 71 -7.23 -5.89 -3.78
C TYR A 71 -7.49 -7.02 -4.76
N SER A 72 -7.90 -8.20 -4.30
CA SER A 72 -8.17 -9.35 -5.18
C SER A 72 -9.28 -9.06 -6.18
N GLY A 73 -10.35 -8.39 -5.76
CA GLY A 73 -11.45 -7.96 -6.62
C GLY A 73 -11.00 -6.95 -7.68
N LEU A 74 -10.18 -5.97 -7.29
CA LEU A 74 -9.61 -4.98 -8.20
C LEU A 74 -8.72 -5.65 -9.27
N LYS A 75 -7.80 -6.53 -8.84
CA LYS A 75 -6.96 -7.32 -9.75
C LYS A 75 -7.79 -8.13 -10.73
N THR A 76 -8.80 -8.85 -10.22
CA THR A 76 -9.67 -9.70 -11.04
C THR A 76 -10.45 -8.87 -12.06
N SER A 77 -10.91 -7.68 -11.70
CA SER A 77 -11.62 -6.79 -12.64
C SER A 77 -10.73 -6.34 -13.79
N VAL A 78 -9.44 -6.07 -13.54
CA VAL A 78 -8.48 -5.74 -14.62
C VAL A 78 -8.25 -6.94 -15.53
N ILE A 79 -8.07 -8.14 -14.96
CA ILE A 79 -7.90 -9.37 -15.74
C ILE A 79 -9.13 -9.60 -16.64
N ASN A 80 -10.33 -9.51 -16.08
CA ASN A 80 -11.57 -9.70 -16.83
C ASN A 80 -11.75 -8.64 -17.92
N TYR A 81 -11.41 -7.38 -17.64
CA TYR A 81 -11.44 -6.31 -18.65
C TYR A 81 -10.54 -6.61 -19.84
N MET A 82 -9.28 -7.00 -19.57
CA MET A 82 -8.31 -7.34 -20.61
C MET A 82 -8.75 -8.59 -21.42
N HIS A 83 -9.26 -9.60 -20.74
CA HIS A 83 -9.79 -10.82 -21.38
C HIS A 83 -10.99 -10.53 -22.29
N THR A 84 -11.95 -9.75 -21.78
CA THR A 84 -13.16 -9.40 -22.55
C THR A 84 -12.82 -8.62 -23.80
N ALA A 85 -11.91 -7.65 -23.70
CA ALA A 85 -11.46 -6.89 -24.85
C ALA A 85 -10.75 -7.79 -25.89
N ALA A 86 -9.89 -8.70 -25.44
CA ALA A 86 -9.22 -9.65 -26.32
C ALA A 86 -10.21 -10.57 -27.06
N GLN A 87 -11.23 -11.07 -26.36
CA GLN A 87 -12.28 -11.90 -26.97
C GLN A 87 -13.11 -11.17 -28.03
N LYS A 88 -13.31 -9.86 -27.82
CA LYS A 88 -14.03 -9.01 -28.78
C LYS A 88 -13.16 -8.46 -29.91
N GLY A 89 -11.84 -8.69 -29.87
CA GLY A 89 -10.89 -8.09 -30.81
C GLY A 89 -10.72 -6.58 -30.65
N GLU A 90 -11.08 -6.03 -29.48
CA GLU A 90 -10.96 -4.62 -29.18
C GLU A 90 -9.53 -4.24 -28.81
N ALA A 91 -9.01 -3.16 -29.39
CA ALA A 91 -7.73 -2.61 -29.00
C ALA A 91 -7.81 -1.93 -27.64
N VAL A 92 -6.93 -2.30 -26.71
CA VAL A 92 -6.88 -1.72 -25.35
C VAL A 92 -5.67 -0.81 -25.22
N ASN A 93 -5.89 0.43 -24.78
CA ASN A 93 -4.82 1.30 -24.33
C ASN A 93 -4.33 0.87 -22.94
N LYS A 94 -3.20 0.15 -22.91
CA LYS A 94 -2.61 -0.34 -21.65
C LYS A 94 -2.25 0.79 -20.69
N ALA A 95 -1.93 1.98 -21.16
CA ALA A 95 -1.63 3.13 -20.32
C ALA A 95 -2.87 3.61 -19.56
N ASP A 96 -4.04 3.61 -20.22
CA ASP A 96 -5.31 3.96 -19.57
C ASP A 96 -5.70 2.90 -18.52
N VAL A 97 -5.46 1.62 -18.80
CA VAL A 97 -5.67 0.55 -17.81
C VAL A 97 -4.77 0.73 -16.61
N ALA A 98 -3.48 0.98 -16.81
CA ALA A 98 -2.51 1.21 -15.74
C ALA A 98 -2.89 2.44 -14.89
N CYS A 99 -3.26 3.54 -15.53
CA CYS A 99 -3.70 4.76 -14.87
C CYS A 99 -4.98 4.54 -14.03
N SER A 100 -5.97 3.87 -14.61
CA SER A 100 -7.25 3.55 -13.96
C SER A 100 -7.06 2.60 -12.77
N PHE A 101 -6.24 1.56 -12.95
CA PHE A 101 -5.88 0.64 -11.87
C PHE A 101 -5.18 1.36 -10.74
N GLN A 102 -4.13 2.14 -11.03
CA GLN A 102 -3.37 2.89 -10.02
C GLN A 102 -4.28 3.85 -9.24
N LYS A 103 -5.15 4.59 -9.93
CA LYS A 103 -6.14 5.47 -9.30
C LYS A 103 -7.04 4.72 -8.33
N SER A 104 -7.57 3.56 -8.73
CA SER A 104 -8.45 2.75 -7.87
C SER A 104 -7.69 2.16 -6.69
N ALA A 105 -6.48 1.60 -6.90
CA ALA A 105 -5.66 1.03 -5.85
C ALA A 105 -5.25 2.07 -4.79
N VAL A 106 -4.80 3.24 -5.22
CA VAL A 106 -4.46 4.36 -4.35
C VAL A 106 -5.71 4.91 -3.65
N GLY A 107 -6.84 4.99 -4.34
CA GLY A 107 -8.12 5.41 -3.78
C GLY A 107 -8.58 4.53 -2.60
N VAL A 108 -8.39 3.21 -2.68
CA VAL A 108 -8.65 2.30 -1.54
C VAL A 108 -7.78 2.67 -0.34
N MET A 109 -6.50 3.00 -0.56
CA MET A 109 -5.59 3.37 0.54
C MET A 109 -5.99 4.69 1.18
N THR A 110 -6.25 5.73 0.40
CA THR A 110 -6.58 7.07 0.90
C THR A 110 -7.91 7.08 1.65
N GLU A 111 -8.97 6.49 1.09
CA GLU A 111 -10.27 6.36 1.74
C GLU A 111 -10.18 5.64 3.09
N ASN A 112 -9.39 4.59 3.16
CA ASN A 112 -9.20 3.85 4.41
C ASN A 112 -8.33 4.59 5.42
N VAL A 113 -7.38 5.41 4.98
CA VAL A 113 -6.63 6.31 5.89
C VAL A 113 -7.55 7.40 6.43
N GLU A 114 -8.40 8.00 5.61
CA GLU A 114 -9.39 8.97 6.08
C GLU A 114 -10.32 8.38 7.13
N LYS A 115 -10.86 7.17 6.91
CA LYS A 115 -11.67 6.45 7.91
C LYS A 115 -10.91 6.23 9.21
N ALA A 116 -9.63 5.83 9.13
CA ALA A 116 -8.79 5.63 10.30
C ALA A 116 -8.56 6.93 11.07
N LEU A 117 -8.28 8.03 10.39
CA LEU A 117 -8.10 9.35 10.99
C LEU A 117 -9.36 9.82 11.73
N LEU A 118 -10.53 9.67 11.09
CA LEU A 118 -11.82 10.01 11.71
C LEU A 118 -12.11 9.15 12.95
N LYS A 119 -11.74 7.86 12.91
CA LYS A 119 -11.96 6.93 14.03
C LYS A 119 -10.99 7.16 15.20
N THR A 120 -9.73 7.51 14.92
CA THR A 120 -8.67 7.61 15.94
C THR A 120 -8.40 9.02 16.43
N GLY A 121 -8.75 10.04 15.65
CA GLY A 121 -8.42 11.44 15.94
C GLY A 121 -6.93 11.79 15.85
N LEU A 122 -6.08 10.87 15.38
CA LEU A 122 -4.64 11.08 15.27
C LEU A 122 -4.29 12.19 14.28
N LYS A 123 -3.19 12.90 14.54
CA LYS A 123 -2.74 14.06 13.77
C LYS A 123 -1.49 13.79 12.91
N THR A 124 -1.02 12.56 12.90
CA THR A 124 0.14 12.16 12.09
C THR A 124 -0.12 10.81 11.44
N VAL A 125 0.18 10.73 10.15
CA VAL A 125 0.15 9.49 9.35
C VAL A 125 1.55 9.23 8.84
N VAL A 126 2.08 8.04 9.09
CA VAL A 126 3.35 7.58 8.52
C VAL A 126 3.06 6.53 7.46
N ILE A 127 3.61 6.70 6.27
CA ILE A 127 3.48 5.75 5.16
C ILE A 127 4.84 5.11 4.94
N ALA A 128 4.91 3.80 5.03
CA ALA A 128 6.15 3.02 4.89
C ALA A 128 5.95 1.80 3.99
N GLY A 129 7.05 1.14 3.62
CA GLY A 129 7.07 0.00 2.71
C GLY A 129 7.26 0.40 1.24
N GLY A 130 7.50 -0.57 0.35
CA GLY A 130 7.86 -0.31 -1.05
C GLY A 130 6.89 0.59 -1.81
N VAL A 131 5.58 0.43 -1.58
CA VAL A 131 4.56 1.26 -2.25
C VAL A 131 4.56 2.72 -1.77
N ALA A 132 5.19 3.04 -0.63
CA ALA A 132 5.41 4.42 -0.19
C ALA A 132 6.32 5.23 -1.14
N SER A 133 7.01 4.58 -2.07
CA SER A 133 7.77 5.23 -3.15
C SER A 133 6.89 5.74 -4.29
N ASN A 134 5.67 5.23 -4.44
CA ASN A 134 4.75 5.61 -5.53
C ASN A 134 4.35 7.09 -5.41
N LYS A 135 4.62 7.86 -6.47
CA LYS A 135 4.41 9.31 -6.49
C LYS A 135 2.92 9.67 -6.40
N HIS A 136 2.07 8.96 -7.13
CA HIS A 136 0.62 9.20 -7.08
C HIS A 136 0.04 8.97 -5.69
N LEU A 137 0.49 7.92 -4.98
CA LEU A 137 0.10 7.68 -3.59
C LEU A 137 0.50 8.87 -2.69
N ARG A 138 1.73 9.36 -2.82
CA ARG A 138 2.20 10.52 -2.03
C ARG A 138 1.35 11.75 -2.29
N GLU A 139 1.10 12.07 -3.56
CA GLU A 139 0.27 13.22 -3.95
C GLU A 139 -1.15 13.14 -3.37
N GLU A 140 -1.78 11.97 -3.44
CA GLU A 140 -3.13 11.77 -2.89
C GLU A 140 -3.13 11.82 -1.35
N MET A 141 -2.12 11.26 -0.69
CA MET A 141 -1.99 11.33 0.76
C MET A 141 -1.71 12.75 1.26
N GLU A 142 -0.98 13.57 0.51
CA GLU A 142 -0.82 14.99 0.83
C GLU A 142 -2.15 15.75 0.76
N LYS A 143 -3.02 15.41 -0.21
CA LYS A 143 -4.39 15.96 -0.27
C LYS A 143 -5.19 15.57 0.98
N VAL A 144 -5.10 14.30 1.40
CA VAL A 144 -5.72 13.82 2.65
C VAL A 144 -5.17 14.60 3.85
N GLY A 145 -3.85 14.77 3.93
CA GLY A 145 -3.20 15.55 4.99
C GLY A 145 -3.73 16.98 5.08
N LYS A 146 -3.79 17.67 3.95
CA LYS A 146 -4.33 19.04 3.87
C LYS A 146 -5.80 19.11 4.25
N LYS A 147 -6.62 18.18 3.75
CA LYS A 147 -8.07 18.12 4.01
C LYS A 147 -8.39 17.93 5.49
N HIS A 148 -7.61 17.12 6.21
CA HIS A 148 -7.85 16.78 7.61
C HIS A 148 -6.95 17.51 8.62
N GLY A 149 -6.05 18.37 8.16
CA GLY A 149 -5.10 19.08 9.02
C GLY A 149 -4.17 18.14 9.77
N VAL A 150 -3.65 17.10 9.09
CA VAL A 150 -2.76 16.10 9.65
C VAL A 150 -1.41 16.08 8.92
N ASN A 151 -0.34 15.76 9.66
CA ASN A 151 0.99 15.57 9.08
C ASN A 151 1.07 14.23 8.38
N VAL A 152 1.56 14.22 7.14
CA VAL A 152 1.87 12.99 6.41
C VAL A 152 3.39 12.87 6.28
N ILE A 153 3.94 11.75 6.74
CA ILE A 153 5.38 11.50 6.80
C ILE A 153 5.70 10.26 5.96
N TYR A 154 6.72 10.35 5.14
CA TYR A 154 7.28 9.20 4.40
C TYR A 154 8.78 9.13 4.55
N PRO A 155 9.37 7.93 4.52
CA PRO A 155 10.81 7.79 4.48
C PRO A 155 11.37 8.34 3.16
N PRO A 156 12.65 8.72 3.11
CA PRO A 156 13.36 8.92 1.85
C PRO A 156 13.20 7.71 0.92
N LEU A 157 13.15 7.93 -0.40
CA LEU A 157 12.88 6.86 -1.37
C LEU A 157 13.77 5.62 -1.19
N LYS A 158 15.06 5.84 -0.91
CA LYS A 158 16.05 4.77 -0.67
C LYS A 158 15.79 3.92 0.59
N LEU A 159 14.91 4.37 1.48
CA LEU A 159 14.54 3.67 2.72
C LEU A 159 13.11 3.13 2.69
N CYS A 160 12.41 3.21 1.55
CA CYS A 160 11.05 2.68 1.42
C CYS A 160 11.02 1.15 1.35
N THR A 161 12.08 0.53 0.83
CA THR A 161 12.25 -0.93 0.79
C THR A 161 13.05 -1.41 2.00
N ASP A 162 13.16 -2.73 2.16
CA ASP A 162 13.90 -3.35 3.24
C ASP A 162 15.35 -2.85 3.29
N ASN A 163 15.80 -2.47 4.47
CA ASN A 163 17.13 -1.92 4.67
C ASN A 163 17.61 -2.12 6.12
N ALA A 164 18.91 -2.24 6.32
CA ALA A 164 19.49 -2.45 7.64
C ALA A 164 19.29 -1.25 8.60
N ALA A 165 19.17 -0.03 8.07
CA ALA A 165 19.00 1.17 8.90
C ALA A 165 17.69 1.15 9.70
N MET A 166 16.59 0.63 9.13
CA MET A 166 15.32 0.53 9.86
C MET A 166 15.40 -0.46 11.02
N ILE A 167 16.15 -1.57 10.84
CA ILE A 167 16.34 -2.57 11.88
C ILE A 167 17.24 -2.01 12.99
N GLY A 168 18.35 -1.36 12.61
CA GLY A 168 19.25 -0.71 13.58
C GLY A 168 18.56 0.40 14.38
N ALA A 169 17.71 1.21 13.75
CA ALA A 169 16.96 2.25 14.44
C ALA A 169 15.92 1.67 15.42
N CYS A 170 15.23 0.60 15.03
CA CYS A 170 14.31 -0.11 15.92
C CYS A 170 15.05 -0.70 17.11
N ALA A 171 16.12 -1.46 16.86
CA ALA A 171 16.95 -2.09 17.90
C ALA A 171 17.53 -1.06 18.87
N TYR A 172 18.06 0.06 18.38
CA TYR A 172 18.59 1.14 19.22
C TYR A 172 17.54 1.66 20.23
N ASN A 173 16.34 1.93 19.76
CA ASN A 173 15.29 2.45 20.63
C ASN A 173 14.81 1.41 21.64
N LEU A 174 14.63 0.14 21.25
CA LEU A 174 14.26 -0.94 22.17
C LEU A 174 15.33 -1.18 23.25
N ILE A 175 16.63 -1.17 22.86
CA ILE A 175 17.72 -1.32 23.82
C ILE A 175 17.77 -0.15 24.81
N LYS A 176 17.52 1.07 24.34
CA LYS A 176 17.47 2.27 25.20
C LYS A 176 16.36 2.18 26.25
N GLU A 177 15.25 1.52 25.92
CA GLU A 177 14.15 1.24 26.83
C GLU A 177 14.38 -0.01 27.72
N GLY A 178 15.56 -0.63 27.64
CA GLY A 178 15.87 -1.87 28.38
C GLY A 178 15.27 -3.13 27.79
N LYS A 179 14.80 -3.07 26.55
CA LYS A 179 14.15 -4.14 25.81
C LYS A 179 15.02 -4.62 24.63
N GLY A 180 14.52 -5.58 23.85
CA GLY A 180 15.15 -6.01 22.60
C GLY A 180 16.41 -6.85 22.76
N ARG A 181 16.63 -7.46 23.93
CA ARG A 181 17.70 -8.45 24.15
C ARG A 181 17.10 -9.85 24.11
N ALA A 182 17.70 -10.70 23.32
CA ALA A 182 17.40 -12.13 23.27
C ALA A 182 18.55 -12.95 23.86
N SER A 183 18.29 -14.20 24.21
CA SER A 183 19.29 -15.19 24.56
C SER A 183 20.09 -15.64 23.31
N LEU A 184 21.22 -16.29 23.52
CA LEU A 184 22.11 -16.74 22.44
C LEU A 184 21.54 -17.93 21.63
N ASP A 185 20.44 -18.53 22.10
CA ASP A 185 19.72 -19.61 21.45
C ASP A 185 18.52 -19.11 20.61
N LEU A 186 18.43 -17.80 20.37
CA LEU A 186 17.41 -17.22 19.48
C LEU A 186 17.50 -17.84 18.10
N ASP A 187 16.38 -18.41 17.64
CA ASP A 187 16.25 -18.96 16.29
C ASP A 187 15.43 -18.02 15.39
N ALA A 188 15.55 -18.22 14.08
CA ALA A 188 14.80 -17.46 13.09
C ALA A 188 13.36 -17.98 12.99
N SER A 189 12.40 -17.06 12.93
CA SER A 189 11.00 -17.38 12.68
C SER A 189 10.53 -16.75 11.37
N ALA A 190 9.83 -17.51 10.55
CA ALA A 190 9.29 -17.04 9.28
C ALA A 190 8.15 -16.01 9.46
N SER A 191 7.47 -16.03 10.59
CA SER A 191 6.44 -15.06 10.95
C SER A 191 6.41 -14.82 12.46
N VAL A 192 6.31 -13.55 12.83
CA VAL A 192 6.17 -13.12 14.23
C VAL A 192 4.85 -12.35 14.34
N SER A 193 3.99 -12.74 15.30
CA SER A 193 2.84 -11.92 15.68
C SER A 193 3.31 -10.61 16.29
N LEU A 194 2.61 -9.54 15.96
CA LEU A 194 2.84 -8.21 16.54
C LEU A 194 1.77 -7.87 17.59
N GLU A 195 0.97 -8.87 17.98
CA GLU A 195 -0.01 -8.81 19.06
C GLU A 195 0.56 -9.44 20.32
#